data_0657f80e595a7c9772aec7ecdf548ba0
#
_entry.id   0657f80e595a7c9772aec7ecdf548ba0
#
_cell.length_a   1.000
_cell.length_b   1.000
_cell.length_c   1.000
_cell.angle_alpha   90.00
_cell.angle_beta   90.00
_cell.angle_gamma   90.00
#
_symmetry.space_group_name_H-M   'P 1'
#
loop_
_entity.id
_entity.type
_entity.pdbx_description
1 polymer ?
#
loop_
_entity_poly.entity_id
_entity_poly.type
_entity_poly.pdbx_seq_one_letter_code
_entity_poly.pdbx_strand_id
1 'polypeptide(L)' 'MNRELLRSQLERHEGLRLKPYRDIVGKLTVGYGRNLEDVGISRDEADFMLDNDIDQVEQYLKTVDE' A
#
# COMPACT_ATOMS: atom_id res chain seq x y z
N MET A 1 -3.91 -0.92 24.93
CA MET A 1 -3.51 0.04 23.89
C MET A 1 -4.67 0.29 22.95
N ASN A 2 -4.95 1.54 22.64
CA ASN A 2 -6.02 1.88 21.70
C ASN A 2 -5.46 1.87 20.27
N ARG A 3 -5.70 0.76 19.56
CA ARG A 3 -5.19 0.57 18.21
C ARG A 3 -5.75 1.59 17.21
N GLU A 4 -7.03 1.94 17.35
CA GLU A 4 -7.67 2.90 16.45
C GLU A 4 -7.09 4.31 16.61
N LEU A 5 -6.84 4.72 17.85
CA LEU A 5 -6.22 6.00 18.12
C LEU A 5 -4.80 6.06 17.55
N LEU A 6 -4.01 5.00 17.78
CA LEU A 6 -2.66 4.90 17.24
C LEU A 6 -2.70 4.96 15.71
N ARG A 7 -3.63 4.23 15.10
CA ARG A 7 -3.79 4.24 13.65
C ARG A 7 -4.06 5.64 13.12
N SER A 8 -5.01 6.36 13.73
CA SER A 8 -5.36 7.72 13.33
C SER A 8 -4.16 8.66 13.43
N GLN A 9 -3.38 8.52 14.51
CA GLN A 9 -2.20 9.34 14.73
C GLN A 9 -1.14 9.07 13.66
N LEU A 10 -0.91 7.80 13.33
CA LEU A 10 0.06 7.42 12.30
C LEU A 10 -0.38 7.88 10.92
N GLU A 11 -1.66 7.73 10.58
CA GLU A 11 -2.19 8.21 9.29
C GLU A 11 -1.99 9.71 9.13
N ARG A 12 -2.26 10.46 10.19
CA ARG A 12 -2.13 11.92 10.19
C ARG A 12 -0.67 12.35 10.12
N HIS A 13 0.18 11.65 10.86
CA HIS A 13 1.60 11.99 10.95
C HIS A 13 2.35 11.65 9.66
N GLU A 14 2.12 10.46 9.12
CA GLU A 14 2.86 9.95 7.96
C GLU A 14 2.27 10.43 6.63
N GLY A 15 0.95 10.56 6.55
CA GLY A 15 0.27 10.84 5.30
C GLY A 15 0.25 9.64 4.37
N LEU A 16 -0.62 9.66 3.38
CA LEU A 16 -0.79 8.55 2.43
C LEU A 16 -0.07 8.85 1.11
N ARG A 17 0.81 7.93 0.72
CA ARG A 17 1.49 7.98 -0.57
C ARG A 17 1.24 6.66 -1.29
N LEU A 18 0.55 6.71 -2.42
CA LEU A 18 0.19 5.51 -3.17
C LEU A 18 1.26 5.05 -4.15
N LYS A 19 2.28 5.88 -4.37
CA LYS A 19 3.44 5.52 -5.19
C LYS A 19 4.69 5.58 -4.33
N PRO A 20 5.68 4.73 -4.64
CA PRO A 20 6.92 4.75 -3.85
C PRO A 20 7.62 6.10 -3.92
N TYR A 21 8.24 6.46 -2.82
CA TYR A 21 9.05 7.66 -2.70
C TYR A 21 10.24 7.36 -1.80
N ARG A 22 11.22 8.24 -1.80
CA ARG A 22 12.35 8.11 -0.87
C ARG A 22 12.11 9.01 0.32
N ASP A 23 12.28 8.43 1.52
CA ASP A 23 12.08 9.18 2.75
C ASP A 23 13.31 10.08 3.04
N ILE A 24 13.29 10.73 4.20
CA ILE A 24 14.31 11.71 4.56
C ILE A 24 15.73 11.10 4.65
N VAL A 25 15.81 9.80 4.92
CA VAL A 25 17.11 9.10 4.95
C VAL A 25 17.39 8.31 3.67
N GLY A 26 16.56 8.49 2.65
CA GLY A 26 16.76 7.91 1.34
C GLY A 26 16.22 6.49 1.17
N LYS A 27 15.41 6.01 2.10
CA LYS A 27 14.82 4.67 2.01
C LYS A 27 13.55 4.67 1.18
N LEU A 28 13.43 3.68 0.30
CA LEU A 28 12.23 3.51 -0.53
C LEU A 28 11.03 3.18 0.36
N THR A 29 9.96 3.97 0.24
CA THR A 29 8.83 3.98 1.17
C THR A 29 7.52 4.11 0.39
N VAL A 30 6.40 3.62 0.93
CA VAL A 30 5.08 3.72 0.30
C VAL A 30 4.00 3.66 1.39
N GLY A 31 2.80 4.10 1.04
CA GLY A 31 1.64 4.03 1.94
C GLY A 31 1.76 5.03 3.08
N TYR A 32 1.56 4.57 4.27
CA TYR A 32 1.69 5.38 5.49
C TYR A 32 3.08 5.16 6.10
N GLY A 33 4.12 5.46 5.32
CA GLY A 33 5.48 5.37 5.82
C GLY A 33 6.06 3.96 5.87
N ARG A 34 5.54 3.02 5.06
CA ARG A 34 6.09 1.67 5.01
C ARG A 34 7.44 1.67 4.32
N ASN A 35 8.48 1.31 5.04
CA ASN A 35 9.82 1.17 4.49
C ASN A 35 9.88 -0.12 3.67
N LEU A 36 9.82 0.02 2.35
CA LEU A 36 9.87 -1.12 1.44
C LEU A 36 11.26 -1.73 1.35
N GLU A 37 12.28 -0.90 1.52
CA GLU A 37 13.65 -1.32 1.31
C GLU A 37 14.12 -2.29 2.38
N ASP A 38 13.85 -1.99 3.66
CA ASP A 38 14.32 -2.80 4.77
C ASP A 38 13.26 -3.74 5.32
N VAL A 39 11.98 -3.37 5.22
CA VAL A 39 10.87 -4.14 5.80
C VAL A 39 10.12 -4.94 4.73
N GLY A 40 9.90 -4.32 3.56
CA GLY A 40 9.14 -4.95 2.50
C GLY A 40 7.66 -5.04 2.82
N ILE A 41 7.00 -6.06 2.30
CA ILE A 41 5.57 -6.32 2.53
C ILE A 41 5.39 -7.74 3.07
N SER A 42 4.29 -7.95 3.77
CA SER A 42 3.92 -9.27 4.26
C SER A 42 3.26 -10.08 3.15
N ARG A 43 3.13 -11.39 3.38
CA ARG A 43 2.41 -12.26 2.46
C ARG A 43 0.96 -11.85 2.34
N ASP A 44 0.31 -11.50 3.45
CA ASP A 44 -1.08 -11.06 3.44
C ASP A 44 -1.25 -9.78 2.61
N GLU A 45 -0.31 -8.88 2.70
CA GLU A 45 -0.31 -7.65 1.90
C GLU A 45 -0.13 -7.96 0.41
N ALA A 46 0.78 -8.89 0.09
CA ALA A 46 1.00 -9.31 -1.29
C ALA A 46 -0.25 -9.98 -1.88
N ASP A 47 -0.91 -10.83 -1.11
CA ASP A 47 -2.14 -11.51 -1.54
C ASP A 47 -3.26 -10.50 -1.78
N PHE A 48 -3.39 -9.50 -0.91
CA PHE A 48 -4.38 -8.43 -1.08
C PHE A 48 -4.13 -7.63 -2.37
N MET A 49 -2.88 -7.32 -2.64
CA MET A 49 -2.51 -6.63 -3.89
C MET A 49 -2.83 -7.48 -5.11
N LEU A 50 -2.58 -8.79 -5.02
CA LEU A 50 -2.89 -9.70 -6.12
C LEU A 50 -4.40 -9.72 -6.41
N ASP A 51 -5.23 -9.77 -5.37
CA ASP A 51 -6.68 -9.73 -5.52
C ASP A 51 -7.12 -8.45 -6.23
N ASN A 52 -6.56 -7.32 -5.87
CA ASN A 52 -6.85 -6.05 -6.52
C ASN A 52 -6.41 -6.06 -7.98
N ASP A 53 -5.25 -6.64 -8.27
CA ASP A 53 -4.72 -6.74 -9.63
C ASP A 53 -5.63 -7.61 -10.50
N ILE A 54 -6.11 -8.73 -9.94
CA ILE A 54 -7.04 -9.62 -10.63
C ILE A 54 -8.35 -8.88 -10.95
N ASP A 55 -8.86 -8.11 -10.00
CA ASP A 55 -10.08 -7.31 -10.23
C ASP A 55 -9.91 -6.35 -11.40
N GLN A 56 -8.76 -5.72 -11.51
CA GLN A 56 -8.47 -4.82 -12.62
C GLN A 56 -8.42 -5.56 -13.97
N VAL A 57 -7.81 -6.73 -14.00
CA VAL A 57 -7.74 -7.56 -15.20
C VAL A 57 -9.16 -7.98 -15.63
N GLU A 58 -9.99 -8.40 -14.67
CA GLU A 58 -11.38 -8.78 -14.95
C GLU A 58 -12.16 -7.61 -15.54
N GLN A 59 -11.98 -6.41 -15.00
CA GLN A 59 -12.63 -5.21 -15.53
C GLN A 59 -12.21 -4.94 -16.97
N TYR A 60 -10.92 -5.07 -17.26
CA TYR A 60 -10.39 -4.89 -18.59
C TYR A 60 -10.98 -5.91 -19.57
N LEU A 61 -11.03 -7.19 -19.18
CA LEU A 61 -11.57 -8.26 -20.03
C LEU A 61 -13.04 -8.03 -20.33
N LYS A 62 -13.83 -7.57 -19.36
CA LYS A 62 -15.25 -7.25 -19.59
C LYS A 62 -15.41 -6.15 -20.62
N THR A 63 -14.54 -5.16 -20.58
CA THR A 63 -14.59 -4.04 -21.53
C THR A 63 -14.24 -4.49 -22.95
N VAL A 64 -13.28 -5.40 -23.08
CA VAL A 64 -12.79 -5.88 -24.38
C VAL A 64 -13.79 -6.85 -25.04
N ASP A 65 -14.51 -7.63 -24.23
CA ASP A 65 -15.43 -8.64 -24.72
C ASP A 65 -16.79 -8.07 -25.20
N GLU A 66 -17.03 -6.79 -25.00
CA GLU A 66 -18.24 -6.13 -25.49
C GLU A 66 -18.11 -5.65 -26.98
#